data_c1587d283a44802b849c0f5d066a3ba1
#
_entry.id   c1587d283a44802b849c0f5d066a3ba1
#
_cell.length_a   1.000
_cell.length_b   1.000
_cell.length_c   1.000
_cell.angle_alpha   90.00
_cell.angle_beta   90.00
_cell.angle_gamma   90.00
#
_symmetry.space_group_name_H-M   'P 1'
#
loop_
_entity.id
_entity.type
_entity.pdbx_description
1 polymer ?
#
loop_
_entity_poly.entity_id
_entity_poly.type
_entity_poly.pdbx_seq_one_letter_code
_entity_poly.pdbx_strand_id
1 'polypeptide(L)'
;YYAVIAVGVEDKPEKRQEKQSSYFFSFRADTIPPAVPTGLNVTIDSAGVASIKWDANKEPDIQGYKLFVSNSGRDDDFFLITDTICSLNSYTDTLSLNTLTTSIYYRVNAIDLSYNSSQWSEPVKALKPDTIPPAPIVFRFLKQPKENVVVEWENSPSDDLDYMELYRQIDDTGKVVLVKRFDLTKRKVPTTYEDDFGKSGVQVTYFMKIYDAVGNVSETRTNTLTTKGERPGCIGNLKVLITNLEKEKNIRLTWDITSKTSISRYVIYRKRNDEPMLDIASVRANQ
;
A
#
# COMPACT_ATOMS: atom_id res chain seq x y z
N TYR A 1 22.54 -24.64 58.49
CA TYR A 1 23.84 -24.61 59.18
C TYR A 1 23.91 -25.82 60.06
N TYR A 2 24.99 -26.58 59.93
CA TYR A 2 25.26 -27.76 60.78
C TYR A 2 26.63 -27.62 61.40
N ALA A 3 26.74 -27.87 62.69
CA ALA A 3 28.04 -27.94 63.42
C ALA A 3 28.02 -29.16 64.35
N VAL A 4 29.16 -29.76 64.50
CA VAL A 4 29.33 -30.92 65.43
C VAL A 4 30.20 -30.40 66.59
N ILE A 5 29.70 -30.60 67.81
CA ILE A 5 30.41 -30.29 69.02
C ILE A 5 30.92 -31.58 69.62
N ALA A 6 32.26 -31.74 69.73
CA ALA A 6 32.87 -32.81 70.47
C ALA A 6 33.02 -32.38 71.92
N VAL A 7 32.42 -33.17 72.80
CA VAL A 7 32.50 -32.92 74.26
C VAL A 7 33.40 -33.98 74.83
N GLY A 8 34.53 -33.55 75.37
CA GLY A 8 35.45 -34.48 76.09
C GLY A 8 34.84 -34.96 77.41
N VAL A 9 34.99 -36.25 77.64
CA VAL A 9 34.56 -36.83 78.91
C VAL A 9 35.79 -36.79 79.88
N GLU A 10 35.72 -35.87 80.82
CA GLU A 10 36.67 -35.87 81.96
C GLU A 10 35.89 -36.09 83.25
N ASP A 11 36.53 -36.76 84.25
CA ASP A 11 35.93 -37.10 85.52
C ASP A 11 35.59 -35.88 86.38
N LYS A 12 36.03 -34.66 85.99
CA LYS A 12 35.75 -33.37 86.66
C LYS A 12 35.02 -32.41 85.75
N PRO A 13 33.81 -31.97 86.10
CA PRO A 13 32.98 -31.12 85.23
C PRO A 13 33.56 -29.77 84.84
N GLU A 14 34.46 -29.21 85.67
CA GLU A 14 35.16 -27.95 85.55
C GLU A 14 36.28 -27.92 84.45
N LYS A 15 36.59 -29.10 83.84
CA LYS A 15 37.59 -29.23 82.80
C LYS A 15 37.08 -29.70 81.45
N ARG A 16 35.79 -29.67 81.28
CA ARG A 16 35.16 -30.01 79.97
C ARG A 16 35.63 -29.02 78.92
N GLN A 17 36.37 -29.50 77.96
CA GLN A 17 36.66 -28.73 76.74
C GLN A 17 35.70 -29.11 75.67
N GLU A 18 34.99 -28.13 75.15
CA GLU A 18 34.15 -28.28 73.99
C GLU A 18 34.86 -27.75 72.77
N LYS A 19 34.98 -28.56 71.73
CA LYS A 19 35.57 -28.16 70.47
C LYS A 19 34.56 -28.24 69.42
N GLN A 20 34.09 -27.06 68.89
CA GLN A 20 33.15 -26.96 67.83
C GLN A 20 33.85 -27.07 66.48
N SER A 21 33.27 -27.81 65.55
CA SER A 21 33.75 -27.85 64.16
C SER A 21 33.47 -26.53 63.46
N SER A 22 34.13 -26.29 62.34
CA SER A 22 33.75 -25.27 61.43
C SER A 22 32.30 -25.52 60.94
N TYR A 23 31.57 -24.45 60.67
CA TYR A 23 30.24 -24.58 60.11
C TYR A 23 30.33 -25.03 58.66
N PHE A 24 29.54 -26.04 58.30
CA PHE A 24 29.34 -26.44 56.92
C PHE A 24 27.99 -25.96 56.44
N PHE A 25 27.98 -25.34 55.28
CA PHE A 25 26.80 -24.89 54.63
C PHE A 25 26.41 -26.00 53.63
N SER A 26 25.22 -26.46 53.70
CA SER A 26 24.61 -27.33 52.67
C SER A 26 23.55 -26.51 51.97
N PHE A 27 23.73 -26.29 50.69
CA PHE A 27 22.68 -25.71 49.85
C PHE A 27 21.95 -26.86 49.17
N ARG A 28 20.66 -26.87 49.33
CA ARG A 28 19.81 -27.68 48.45
C ARG A 28 19.65 -26.90 47.18
N ALA A 29 20.12 -27.42 46.07
CA ALA A 29 19.87 -26.80 44.77
C ALA A 29 18.35 -26.72 44.53
N ASP A 30 17.85 -25.56 44.20
CA ASP A 30 16.50 -25.42 43.76
C ASP A 30 16.39 -25.95 42.32
N THR A 31 15.44 -26.86 42.07
CA THR A 31 15.18 -27.49 40.79
C THR A 31 13.71 -27.34 40.36
N ILE A 32 12.94 -26.50 41.09
CA ILE A 32 11.52 -26.29 40.84
C ILE A 32 11.40 -25.07 39.89
N PRO A 33 10.96 -25.27 38.64
CA PRO A 33 10.78 -24.17 37.73
C PRO A 33 9.61 -23.25 38.17
N PRO A 34 9.66 -21.96 37.82
CA PRO A 34 8.57 -21.03 38.08
C PRO A 34 7.26 -21.42 37.36
N ALA A 35 6.16 -20.85 37.77
CA ALA A 35 4.89 -20.94 37.03
C ALA A 35 5.02 -20.27 35.65
N VAL A 36 4.21 -20.76 34.69
CA VAL A 36 4.12 -20.15 33.37
C VAL A 36 3.52 -18.75 33.47
N PRO A 37 4.15 -17.71 32.89
CA PRO A 37 3.58 -16.37 32.86
C PRO A 37 2.20 -16.35 32.20
N THR A 38 1.28 -15.57 32.75
CA THR A 38 -0.09 -15.39 32.26
C THR A 38 -0.34 -13.97 31.79
N GLY A 39 -1.49 -13.72 31.17
CA GLY A 39 -1.92 -12.38 30.77
C GLY A 39 -1.08 -11.71 29.68
N LEU A 40 -0.31 -12.50 28.90
CA LEU A 40 0.47 -11.95 27.78
C LEU A 40 -0.46 -11.21 26.81
N ASN A 41 -0.13 -9.95 26.58
CA ASN A 41 -0.84 -9.06 25.66
C ASN A 41 0.15 -8.28 24.81
N VAL A 42 -0.19 -8.07 23.54
CA VAL A 42 0.64 -7.37 22.56
C VAL A 42 -0.19 -6.36 21.77
N THR A 43 0.28 -5.14 21.70
CA THR A 43 -0.28 -4.08 20.85
C THR A 43 0.81 -3.51 19.97
N ILE A 44 0.51 -3.24 18.69
CA ILE A 44 1.45 -2.67 17.72
C ILE A 44 0.90 -1.34 17.26
N ASP A 45 1.69 -0.28 17.34
CA ASP A 45 1.30 1.04 16.84
C ASP A 45 1.59 1.22 15.34
N SER A 46 1.18 2.37 14.77
CA SER A 46 1.38 2.70 13.36
C SER A 46 2.85 2.87 12.93
N ALA A 47 3.76 3.04 13.90
CA ALA A 47 5.19 3.10 13.67
C ALA A 47 5.87 1.73 13.71
N GLY A 48 5.11 0.65 14.04
CA GLY A 48 5.63 -0.70 14.17
C GLY A 48 6.24 -1.00 15.53
N VAL A 49 5.95 -0.17 16.55
CA VAL A 49 6.41 -0.42 17.92
C VAL A 49 5.44 -1.37 18.61
N ALA A 50 5.90 -2.56 18.92
CA ALA A 50 5.16 -3.56 19.68
C ALA A 50 5.36 -3.35 21.17
N SER A 51 4.29 -3.05 21.89
CA SER A 51 4.24 -3.01 23.35
C SER A 51 3.71 -4.34 23.88
N ILE A 52 4.56 -5.06 24.59
CA ILE A 52 4.32 -6.41 25.07
C ILE A 52 4.27 -6.36 26.59
N LYS A 53 3.21 -6.92 27.21
CA LYS A 53 3.01 -6.95 28.67
C LYS A 53 2.46 -8.31 29.08
N TRP A 54 2.77 -8.73 30.32
CA TRP A 54 2.25 -9.95 30.95
C TRP A 54 2.08 -9.74 32.45
N ASP A 55 1.39 -10.66 33.10
CA ASP A 55 1.25 -10.63 34.56
C ASP A 55 2.57 -11.04 35.20
N ALA A 56 2.97 -10.30 36.23
CA ALA A 56 4.16 -10.66 37.01
C ALA A 56 3.92 -11.94 37.78
N ASN A 57 4.87 -12.85 37.75
CA ASN A 57 4.88 -14.04 38.58
C ASN A 57 4.91 -13.68 40.07
N LYS A 58 4.35 -14.55 40.93
CA LYS A 58 4.19 -14.27 42.38
C LYS A 58 5.29 -14.93 43.22
N GLU A 59 6.07 -15.80 42.64
CA GLU A 59 7.18 -16.49 43.32
C GLU A 59 8.26 -15.47 43.71
N PRO A 60 8.78 -15.55 44.95
CA PRO A 60 9.74 -14.57 45.51
C PRO A 60 11.14 -14.66 44.89
N ASP A 61 11.43 -15.72 44.18
CA ASP A 61 12.73 -16.04 43.62
C ASP A 61 12.79 -15.83 42.09
N ILE A 62 11.82 -15.16 41.50
CA ILE A 62 11.83 -14.80 40.08
C ILE A 62 13.02 -13.86 39.79
N GLN A 63 13.91 -14.28 38.90
CA GLN A 63 14.96 -13.43 38.34
C GLN A 63 14.46 -12.53 37.24
N GLY A 64 13.53 -13.06 36.39
CA GLY A 64 12.91 -12.32 35.30
C GLY A 64 12.36 -13.22 34.20
N TYR A 65 12.36 -12.70 32.97
CA TYR A 65 11.65 -13.30 31.85
C TYR A 65 12.52 -13.33 30.59
N LYS A 66 12.23 -14.26 29.71
CA LYS A 66 12.73 -14.33 28.34
C LYS A 66 11.57 -14.29 27.37
N LEU A 67 11.69 -13.46 26.33
CA LEU A 67 10.66 -13.25 25.33
C LEU A 67 11.10 -13.82 23.98
N PHE A 68 10.16 -14.44 23.28
CA PHE A 68 10.40 -15.07 21.99
C PHE A 68 9.40 -14.55 20.97
N VAL A 69 9.83 -14.47 19.71
CA VAL A 69 9.05 -13.98 18.58
C VAL A 69 9.05 -14.99 17.44
N SER A 70 7.92 -15.08 16.71
CA SER A 70 7.79 -15.88 15.50
C SER A 70 6.91 -15.16 14.48
N ASN A 71 7.20 -15.32 13.18
CA ASN A 71 6.35 -14.85 12.10
C ASN A 71 5.25 -15.86 11.72
N SER A 72 5.38 -17.12 12.06
CA SER A 72 4.43 -18.19 11.71
C SER A 72 3.57 -18.65 12.88
N GLY A 73 4.04 -18.45 14.12
CA GLY A 73 3.44 -18.99 15.34
C GLY A 73 3.68 -20.48 15.56
N ARG A 74 4.47 -21.16 14.71
CA ARG A 74 4.85 -22.58 14.91
C ARG A 74 5.93 -22.67 15.97
N ASP A 75 5.90 -23.74 16.76
CA ASP A 75 6.79 -23.93 17.90
C ASP A 75 8.28 -23.93 17.55
N ASP A 76 8.62 -24.41 16.35
CA ASP A 76 9.99 -24.48 15.84
C ASP A 76 10.53 -23.15 15.26
N ASP A 77 9.67 -22.15 15.11
CA ASP A 77 10.00 -20.84 14.50
C ASP A 77 10.16 -19.70 15.50
N PHE A 78 10.19 -19.98 16.81
CA PHE A 78 10.36 -18.95 17.82
C PHE A 78 11.81 -18.64 18.11
N PHE A 79 12.18 -17.38 18.01
CA PHE A 79 13.53 -16.87 18.31
C PHE A 79 13.49 -16.02 19.55
N LEU A 80 14.54 -16.13 20.39
CA LEU A 80 14.76 -15.29 21.57
C LEU A 80 15.05 -13.85 21.11
N ILE A 81 14.33 -12.86 21.67
CA ILE A 81 14.53 -11.43 21.36
C ILE A 81 15.11 -10.63 22.53
N THR A 82 15.15 -11.20 23.73
CA THR A 82 15.77 -10.55 24.89
C THR A 82 17.25 -10.95 24.98
N ASP A 83 18.17 -9.98 24.91
CA ASP A 83 19.61 -10.26 25.04
C ASP A 83 19.97 -10.75 26.43
N THR A 84 19.27 -10.25 27.45
CA THR A 84 19.42 -10.61 28.85
C THR A 84 18.07 -10.95 29.47
N ILE A 85 18.07 -11.51 30.67
CA ILE A 85 16.83 -11.77 31.42
C ILE A 85 16.19 -10.42 31.74
N CYS A 86 14.93 -10.25 31.29
CA CYS A 86 14.15 -9.03 31.52
C CYS A 86 13.55 -9.06 32.93
N SER A 87 13.93 -8.13 33.78
CA SER A 87 13.41 -8.05 35.17
C SER A 87 12.02 -7.44 35.26
N LEU A 88 11.55 -6.78 34.19
CA LEU A 88 10.21 -6.18 34.09
C LEU A 88 9.25 -7.18 33.45
N ASN A 89 7.96 -7.03 33.75
CA ASN A 89 6.86 -7.76 33.11
C ASN A 89 6.35 -7.05 31.85
N SER A 90 7.22 -6.34 31.16
CA SER A 90 6.94 -5.65 29.89
C SER A 90 8.20 -5.54 29.05
N TYR A 91 7.98 -5.49 27.72
CA TYR A 91 9.05 -5.35 26.73
C TYR A 91 8.54 -4.53 25.54
N THR A 92 9.47 -3.84 24.87
CA THR A 92 9.16 -3.09 23.64
C THR A 92 10.03 -3.65 22.51
N ASP A 93 9.40 -4.03 21.43
CA ASP A 93 10.04 -4.51 20.20
C ASP A 93 9.73 -3.57 19.05
N THR A 94 10.66 -3.42 18.09
CA THR A 94 10.48 -2.58 16.91
C THR A 94 10.46 -3.45 15.66
N LEU A 95 9.32 -3.44 14.97
CA LEU A 95 9.05 -4.28 13.82
C LEU A 95 9.26 -3.54 12.52
N SER A 96 9.79 -4.23 11.52
CA SER A 96 9.70 -3.74 10.14
C SER A 96 8.27 -3.97 9.62
N LEU A 97 7.62 -2.88 9.16
CA LEU A 97 6.30 -2.93 8.53
C LEU A 97 6.37 -3.24 7.03
N ASN A 98 7.55 -3.02 6.40
CA ASN A 98 7.79 -3.32 4.99
C ASN A 98 8.00 -4.82 4.73
N THR A 99 7.08 -5.66 5.21
CA THR A 99 7.14 -7.12 5.06
C THR A 99 5.76 -7.65 4.66
N LEU A 100 5.74 -8.74 3.89
CA LEU A 100 4.50 -9.37 3.45
C LEU A 100 3.74 -10.11 4.58
N THR A 101 4.37 -10.28 5.76
CA THR A 101 3.71 -10.93 6.89
C THR A 101 2.81 -9.93 7.61
N THR A 102 1.52 -10.23 7.68
CA THR A 102 0.49 -9.39 8.33
C THR A 102 0.38 -9.60 9.84
N SER A 103 1.06 -10.62 10.37
CA SER A 103 0.99 -10.97 11.79
C SER A 103 2.34 -11.42 12.34
N ILE A 104 2.48 -11.29 13.65
CA ILE A 104 3.63 -11.72 14.43
C ILE A 104 3.12 -12.35 15.73
N TYR A 105 3.88 -13.29 16.28
CA TYR A 105 3.52 -14.04 17.47
C TYR A 105 4.59 -13.88 18.53
N TYR A 106 4.17 -13.73 19.78
CA TYR A 106 5.06 -13.64 20.95
C TYR A 106 4.69 -14.67 21.98
N ARG A 107 5.70 -15.21 22.68
CA ARG A 107 5.55 -16.02 23.88
C ARG A 107 6.62 -15.64 24.89
N VAL A 108 6.39 -15.93 26.17
CA VAL A 108 7.27 -15.58 27.28
C VAL A 108 7.43 -16.75 28.21
N ASN A 109 8.60 -16.90 28.83
CA ASN A 109 8.80 -17.78 29.96
C ASN A 109 9.46 -17.05 31.13
N ALA A 110 9.26 -17.55 32.33
CA ALA A 110 9.89 -17.04 33.56
C ALA A 110 11.16 -17.81 33.88
N ILE A 111 12.11 -17.13 34.50
CA ILE A 111 13.39 -17.67 34.98
C ILE A 111 13.52 -17.30 36.45
N ASP A 112 13.89 -18.26 37.31
CA ASP A 112 14.18 -18.03 38.73
C ASP A 112 15.65 -17.72 38.99
N LEU A 113 16.03 -17.42 40.24
CA LEU A 113 17.39 -17.15 40.68
C LEU A 113 18.32 -18.37 40.59
N SER A 114 17.77 -19.57 40.46
CA SER A 114 18.52 -20.83 40.25
C SER A 114 18.63 -21.20 38.77
N TYR A 115 18.15 -20.29 37.86
CA TYR A 115 18.11 -20.48 36.40
C TYR A 115 17.20 -21.61 35.92
N ASN A 116 16.23 -22.06 36.73
CA ASN A 116 15.19 -22.93 36.23
C ASN A 116 14.22 -22.10 35.34
N SER A 117 13.81 -22.68 34.21
CA SER A 117 12.91 -22.04 33.26
C SER A 117 11.53 -22.65 33.35
N SER A 118 10.50 -21.83 33.37
CA SER A 118 9.11 -22.28 33.19
C SER A 118 8.90 -22.83 31.78
N GLN A 119 7.78 -23.48 31.55
CA GLN A 119 7.26 -23.69 30.20
C GLN A 119 6.93 -22.32 29.58
N TRP A 120 6.80 -22.28 28.25
CA TRP A 120 6.40 -21.07 27.54
C TRP A 120 4.91 -20.80 27.75
N SER A 121 4.54 -19.52 27.72
CA SER A 121 3.13 -19.12 27.61
C SER A 121 2.56 -19.58 26.27
N GLU A 122 1.23 -19.62 26.15
CA GLU A 122 0.57 -19.71 24.87
C GLU A 122 1.00 -18.53 23.98
N PRO A 123 1.22 -18.78 22.67
CA PRO A 123 1.58 -17.73 21.74
C PRO A 123 0.44 -16.72 21.55
N VAL A 124 0.74 -15.43 21.65
CA VAL A 124 -0.20 -14.36 21.36
C VAL A 124 0.08 -13.80 19.97
N LYS A 125 -0.93 -13.85 19.11
CA LYS A 125 -0.91 -13.26 17.77
C LYS A 125 -1.18 -11.77 17.84
N ALA A 126 -0.30 -10.95 17.27
CA ALA A 126 -0.53 -9.53 17.04
C ALA A 126 -0.59 -9.23 15.52
N LEU A 127 -1.50 -8.36 15.11
CA LEU A 127 -1.60 -7.91 13.73
C LEU A 127 -0.69 -6.70 13.52
N LYS A 128 0.13 -6.74 12.49
CA LYS A 128 0.90 -5.58 12.05
C LYS A 128 -0.03 -4.61 11.33
N PRO A 129 0.11 -3.29 11.54
CA PRO A 129 -0.57 -2.32 10.71
C PRO A 129 -0.09 -2.47 9.26
N ASP A 130 -1.02 -2.47 8.33
CA ASP A 130 -0.69 -2.46 6.91
C ASP A 130 -0.30 -1.05 6.47
N THR A 131 0.92 -0.91 5.96
CA THR A 131 1.48 0.35 5.45
C THR A 131 1.99 0.20 4.01
N ILE A 132 1.70 -0.94 3.37
CA ILE A 132 2.19 -1.25 2.03
C ILE A 132 1.14 -0.81 1.01
N PRO A 133 1.44 0.20 0.16
CA PRO A 133 0.54 0.58 -0.90
C PRO A 133 0.26 -0.58 -1.85
N PRO A 134 -0.95 -0.67 -2.42
CA PRO A 134 -1.27 -1.70 -3.39
C PRO A 134 -0.38 -1.57 -4.63
N ALA A 135 -0.11 -2.68 -5.30
CA ALA A 135 0.60 -2.67 -6.57
C ALA A 135 -0.16 -1.78 -7.57
N PRO A 136 0.51 -0.86 -8.30
CA PRO A 136 -0.16 0.03 -9.24
C PRO A 136 -0.77 -0.75 -10.41
N ILE A 137 -1.81 -0.20 -11.02
CA ILE A 137 -2.34 -0.69 -12.29
C ILE A 137 -1.35 -0.39 -13.42
N VAL A 138 -1.48 -1.10 -14.54
CA VAL A 138 -0.70 -0.84 -15.74
C VAL A 138 -1.60 -0.34 -16.85
N PHE A 139 -1.42 0.91 -17.29
CA PHE A 139 -2.13 1.39 -18.47
C PHE A 139 -1.64 0.67 -19.72
N ARG A 140 -2.58 0.11 -20.50
CA ARG A 140 -2.31 -0.60 -21.75
C ARG A 140 -2.40 0.33 -22.94
N PHE A 141 -3.50 1.04 -23.07
CA PHE A 141 -3.76 1.92 -24.19
C PHE A 141 -4.47 3.19 -23.74
N LEU A 142 -4.07 4.28 -24.39
CA LEU A 142 -4.78 5.55 -24.42
C LEU A 142 -5.01 5.88 -25.88
N LYS A 143 -6.25 5.85 -26.35
CA LYS A 143 -6.62 6.04 -27.76
C LYS A 143 -7.92 6.82 -27.89
N GLN A 144 -8.08 7.49 -29.02
CA GLN A 144 -9.32 8.17 -29.39
C GLN A 144 -9.80 7.63 -30.73
N PRO A 145 -10.58 6.52 -30.74
CA PRO A 145 -11.06 5.91 -31.98
C PRO A 145 -12.15 6.73 -32.66
N LYS A 146 -12.91 7.52 -31.92
CA LYS A 146 -13.97 8.44 -32.37
C LYS A 146 -13.89 9.76 -31.62
N GLU A 147 -14.97 10.21 -31.00
CA GLU A 147 -15.05 11.44 -30.21
C GLU A 147 -14.52 11.25 -28.79
N ASN A 148 -14.77 10.08 -28.21
CA ASN A 148 -14.44 9.75 -26.84
C ASN A 148 -13.02 9.21 -26.70
N VAL A 149 -12.39 9.50 -25.58
CA VAL A 149 -11.08 8.94 -25.23
C VAL A 149 -11.29 7.62 -24.50
N VAL A 150 -10.67 6.54 -25.03
CA VAL A 150 -10.72 5.22 -24.41
C VAL A 150 -9.43 4.98 -23.64
N VAL A 151 -9.57 4.67 -22.36
CA VAL A 151 -8.49 4.33 -21.44
C VAL A 151 -8.60 2.85 -21.11
N GLU A 152 -7.56 2.08 -21.35
CA GLU A 152 -7.49 0.64 -21.07
C GLU A 152 -6.32 0.35 -20.13
N TRP A 153 -6.55 -0.54 -19.14
CA TRP A 153 -5.54 -0.90 -18.15
C TRP A 153 -5.63 -2.36 -17.75
N GLU A 154 -4.57 -2.86 -17.11
CA GLU A 154 -4.59 -4.09 -16.31
C GLU A 154 -4.78 -3.75 -14.85
N ASN A 155 -5.61 -4.54 -14.17
CA ASN A 155 -5.88 -4.37 -12.76
C ASN A 155 -4.67 -4.72 -11.90
N SER A 156 -4.58 -4.12 -10.72
CA SER A 156 -3.61 -4.49 -9.70
C SER A 156 -3.77 -5.95 -9.28
N PRO A 157 -2.67 -6.67 -9.04
CA PRO A 157 -2.70 -8.03 -8.49
C PRO A 157 -2.88 -8.08 -6.96
N SER A 158 -2.97 -6.93 -6.26
CA SER A 158 -3.17 -6.91 -4.81
C SER A 158 -4.54 -7.44 -4.43
N ASP A 159 -4.63 -8.16 -3.30
CA ASP A 159 -5.86 -8.84 -2.87
C ASP A 159 -6.74 -8.00 -1.92
N ASP A 160 -6.20 -6.92 -1.38
CA ASP A 160 -6.78 -6.06 -0.34
C ASP A 160 -7.36 -4.74 -0.85
N LEU A 161 -7.65 -4.68 -2.15
CA LEU A 161 -8.13 -3.48 -2.83
C LEU A 161 -9.54 -3.08 -2.39
N ASP A 162 -9.76 -1.77 -2.18
CA ASP A 162 -11.06 -1.18 -1.91
C ASP A 162 -11.65 -0.48 -3.14
N TYR A 163 -10.96 0.55 -3.66
CA TYR A 163 -11.44 1.29 -4.84
C TYR A 163 -10.29 1.89 -5.64
N MET A 164 -10.61 2.34 -6.86
CA MET A 164 -9.70 3.14 -7.68
C MET A 164 -10.41 4.37 -8.27
N GLU A 165 -9.64 5.42 -8.53
CA GLU A 165 -10.11 6.69 -9.05
C GLU A 165 -9.33 7.08 -10.30
N LEU A 166 -10.07 7.24 -11.41
CA LEU A 166 -9.54 7.74 -12.67
C LEU A 166 -9.63 9.26 -12.71
N TYR A 167 -8.51 9.91 -12.93
CA TYR A 167 -8.40 11.35 -13.07
C TYR A 167 -7.97 11.72 -14.48
N ARG A 168 -8.36 12.90 -14.92
CA ARG A 168 -7.93 13.54 -16.17
C ARG A 168 -7.30 14.88 -15.87
N GLN A 169 -6.13 15.13 -16.46
CA GLN A 169 -5.48 16.42 -16.51
C GLN A 169 -5.47 16.93 -17.96
N ILE A 170 -5.85 18.18 -18.17
CA ILE A 170 -5.85 18.85 -19.47
C ILE A 170 -4.68 19.82 -19.46
N ASP A 171 -3.74 19.66 -20.42
CA ASP A 171 -2.49 20.39 -20.53
C ASP A 171 -1.60 20.28 -19.26
N ASP A 172 -0.35 20.68 -19.31
CA ASP A 172 0.60 20.55 -18.18
C ASP A 172 0.23 21.42 -16.98
N THR A 173 -0.54 22.49 -17.19
CA THR A 173 -1.03 23.42 -16.16
C THR A 173 -2.50 23.25 -15.86
N GLY A 174 -3.13 22.27 -16.47
CA GLY A 174 -4.56 22.05 -16.44
C GLY A 174 -5.10 21.57 -15.12
N LYS A 175 -6.34 21.87 -14.90
CA LYS A 175 -7.12 21.40 -13.76
C LYS A 175 -7.23 19.87 -13.79
N VAL A 176 -6.87 19.23 -12.67
CA VAL A 176 -7.11 17.81 -12.45
C VAL A 176 -8.58 17.60 -12.09
N VAL A 177 -9.24 16.67 -12.77
CA VAL A 177 -10.65 16.34 -12.57
C VAL A 177 -10.80 14.85 -12.32
N LEU A 178 -11.52 14.49 -11.26
CA LEU A 178 -11.98 13.13 -11.05
C LEU A 178 -13.01 12.77 -12.13
N VAL A 179 -12.68 11.79 -12.97
CA VAL A 179 -13.54 11.31 -14.06
C VAL A 179 -14.46 10.22 -13.56
N LYS A 180 -13.92 9.25 -12.85
CA LYS A 180 -14.67 8.07 -12.38
C LYS A 180 -14.03 7.42 -11.16
N ARG A 181 -14.88 6.96 -10.24
CA ARG A 181 -14.49 6.05 -9.15
C ARG A 181 -15.07 4.67 -9.42
N PHE A 182 -14.26 3.64 -9.20
CA PHE A 182 -14.60 2.24 -9.38
C PHE A 182 -14.43 1.52 -8.03
N ASP A 183 -15.46 0.78 -7.64
CA ASP A 183 -15.47 -0.08 -6.47
C ASP A 183 -14.81 -1.42 -6.85
N LEU A 184 -13.74 -1.79 -6.19
CA LEU A 184 -12.93 -2.99 -6.46
C LEU A 184 -13.34 -4.19 -5.60
N THR A 185 -14.21 -3.99 -4.62
CA THR A 185 -14.74 -5.07 -3.78
C THR A 185 -15.71 -5.97 -4.55
N LYS A 186 -16.13 -5.56 -5.76
CA LYS A 186 -17.06 -6.29 -6.60
C LYS A 186 -16.36 -7.36 -7.44
N ARG A 187 -17.10 -8.43 -7.74
CA ARG A 187 -16.59 -9.59 -8.48
C ARG A 187 -16.07 -9.27 -9.89
N LYS A 188 -16.55 -8.20 -10.52
CA LYS A 188 -16.14 -7.79 -11.87
C LYS A 188 -15.60 -6.37 -11.84
N VAL A 189 -14.29 -6.26 -11.89
CA VAL A 189 -13.57 -4.98 -11.96
C VAL A 189 -13.40 -4.61 -13.44
N PRO A 190 -13.77 -3.39 -13.87
CA PRO A 190 -13.57 -2.94 -15.24
C PRO A 190 -12.08 -2.75 -15.55
N THR A 191 -11.70 -2.98 -16.80
CA THR A 191 -10.35 -2.77 -17.33
C THR A 191 -10.32 -1.73 -18.45
N THR A 192 -11.44 -1.05 -18.68
CA THR A 192 -11.58 -0.01 -19.70
C THR A 192 -12.60 1.02 -19.26
N TYR A 193 -12.40 2.25 -19.70
CA TYR A 193 -13.33 3.36 -19.53
C TYR A 193 -13.33 4.23 -20.78
N GLU A 194 -14.50 4.66 -21.20
CA GLU A 194 -14.71 5.60 -22.29
C GLU A 194 -15.11 6.95 -21.72
N ASP A 195 -14.23 7.94 -21.88
CA ASP A 195 -14.43 9.28 -21.38
C ASP A 195 -14.97 10.18 -22.48
N ASP A 196 -16.21 10.62 -22.31
CA ASP A 196 -16.85 11.64 -23.15
C ASP A 196 -16.33 13.03 -22.79
N PHE A 197 -15.16 13.34 -23.32
CA PHE A 197 -14.47 14.57 -22.97
C PHE A 197 -14.90 15.76 -23.83
N GLY A 198 -15.38 15.53 -25.05
CA GLY A 198 -15.98 16.55 -25.94
C GLY A 198 -15.08 17.69 -26.39
N LYS A 199 -13.76 17.66 -26.11
CA LYS A 199 -12.81 18.69 -26.52
C LYS A 199 -11.79 18.13 -27.51
N SER A 200 -11.47 18.93 -28.51
CA SER A 200 -10.49 18.60 -29.55
C SER A 200 -9.28 19.53 -29.51
N GLY A 201 -8.14 19.03 -29.96
CA GLY A 201 -6.91 19.81 -30.06
C GLY A 201 -6.23 20.10 -28.72
N VAL A 202 -6.64 19.45 -27.64
CA VAL A 202 -6.04 19.60 -26.31
C VAL A 202 -5.23 18.37 -25.94
N GLN A 203 -4.18 18.57 -25.16
CA GLN A 203 -3.40 17.49 -24.59
C GLN A 203 -4.07 17.01 -23.31
N VAL A 204 -4.25 15.69 -23.18
CA VAL A 204 -4.82 15.05 -22.00
C VAL A 204 -3.90 13.97 -21.47
N THR A 205 -3.79 13.92 -20.17
CA THR A 205 -3.10 12.85 -19.43
C THR A 205 -4.08 12.28 -18.44
N TYR A 206 -4.14 10.95 -18.37
CA TYR A 206 -4.92 10.27 -17.34
C TYR A 206 -3.99 9.69 -16.29
N PHE A 207 -4.47 9.64 -15.07
CA PHE A 207 -3.81 8.91 -14.00
C PHE A 207 -4.83 8.22 -13.11
N MET A 208 -4.40 7.11 -12.55
CA MET A 208 -5.21 6.28 -11.69
C MET A 208 -4.60 6.24 -10.32
N LYS A 209 -5.39 6.51 -9.30
CA LYS A 209 -5.08 6.23 -7.90
C LYS A 209 -5.83 4.98 -7.50
N ILE A 210 -5.11 4.04 -6.87
CA ILE A 210 -5.68 2.81 -6.36
C ILE A 210 -5.46 2.73 -4.86
N TYR A 211 -6.49 2.37 -4.12
CA TYR A 211 -6.55 2.36 -2.67
C TYR A 211 -6.85 0.95 -2.17
N ASP A 212 -6.16 0.56 -1.11
CA ASP A 212 -6.48 -0.65 -0.35
C ASP A 212 -7.52 -0.39 0.74
N ALA A 213 -7.90 -1.44 1.49
CA ALA A 213 -8.91 -1.40 2.53
C ALA A 213 -8.53 -0.54 3.76
N VAL A 214 -7.25 -0.21 3.95
CA VAL A 214 -6.76 0.62 5.06
C VAL A 214 -6.37 2.03 4.62
N GLY A 215 -6.46 2.34 3.33
CA GLY A 215 -6.26 3.67 2.78
C GLY A 215 -4.86 3.95 2.24
N ASN A 216 -3.97 2.97 2.14
CA ASN A 216 -2.72 3.17 1.41
C ASN A 216 -3.03 3.35 -0.07
N VAL A 217 -2.21 4.14 -0.78
CA VAL A 217 -2.47 4.54 -2.15
C VAL A 217 -1.24 4.41 -3.04
N SER A 218 -1.46 3.93 -4.26
CA SER A 218 -0.49 4.05 -5.35
C SER A 218 -1.10 4.82 -6.53
N GLU A 219 -0.23 5.44 -7.34
CA GLU A 219 -0.62 6.23 -8.50
C GLU A 219 0.16 5.79 -9.73
N THR A 220 -0.50 5.76 -10.88
CA THR A 220 0.12 5.55 -12.18
C THR A 220 -0.46 6.51 -13.22
N ARG A 221 0.32 6.84 -14.25
CA ARG A 221 -0.03 7.83 -15.29
C ARG A 221 0.10 7.24 -16.69
N THR A 222 -0.73 7.73 -17.61
CA THR A 222 -0.58 7.48 -19.05
C THR A 222 0.46 8.42 -19.65
N ASN A 223 0.85 8.13 -20.90
CA ASN A 223 1.43 9.14 -21.77
C ASN A 223 0.36 10.18 -22.14
N THR A 224 0.82 11.37 -22.55
CA THR A 224 -0.09 12.44 -23.01
C THR A 224 -0.65 12.11 -24.40
N LEU A 225 -1.95 12.27 -24.57
CA LEU A 225 -2.66 12.17 -25.85
C LEU A 225 -3.13 13.55 -26.29
N THR A 226 -2.85 13.94 -27.54
CA THR A 226 -3.52 15.09 -28.16
C THR A 226 -4.84 14.65 -28.75
N THR A 227 -5.96 15.19 -28.23
CA THR A 227 -7.29 14.84 -28.70
C THR A 227 -7.54 15.39 -30.11
N LYS A 228 -8.15 14.56 -30.95
CA LYS A 228 -8.55 14.93 -32.31
C LYS A 228 -10.02 15.37 -32.27
N GLY A 229 -10.32 16.47 -32.94
CA GLY A 229 -11.71 16.83 -33.21
C GLY A 229 -12.34 15.91 -34.24
N GLU A 230 -13.67 15.95 -34.35
CA GLU A 230 -14.33 15.41 -35.52
C GLU A 230 -13.68 15.99 -36.78
N ARG A 231 -13.40 15.13 -37.75
CA ARG A 231 -13.04 15.62 -39.07
C ARG A 231 -14.24 16.45 -39.58
N PRO A 232 -13.98 17.70 -40.09
CA PRO A 232 -15.04 18.42 -40.72
C PRO A 232 -15.76 17.50 -41.71
N GLY A 233 -17.08 17.41 -41.61
CA GLY A 233 -17.87 16.59 -42.52
C GLY A 233 -17.62 16.98 -43.95
N CYS A 234 -17.86 16.08 -44.85
CA CYS A 234 -17.75 16.37 -46.29
C CYS A 234 -18.68 17.48 -46.67
N ILE A 235 -18.18 18.42 -47.50
CA ILE A 235 -19.01 19.38 -48.20
C ILE A 235 -19.91 18.60 -49.16
N GLY A 236 -21.20 18.71 -48.96
CA GLY A 236 -22.22 18.12 -49.84
C GLY A 236 -22.72 19.12 -50.90
N ASN A 237 -23.28 18.63 -51.99
CA ASN A 237 -24.05 19.42 -52.96
C ASN A 237 -23.33 20.66 -53.49
N LEU A 238 -22.02 20.56 -53.78
CA LEU A 238 -21.30 21.66 -54.39
C LEU A 238 -21.91 22.02 -55.75
N LYS A 239 -22.47 23.21 -55.86
CA LYS A 239 -23.06 23.74 -57.12
C LYS A 239 -22.18 24.88 -57.62
N VAL A 240 -21.92 24.87 -58.92
CA VAL A 240 -21.15 25.87 -59.63
C VAL A 240 -22.10 26.58 -60.63
N LEU A 241 -22.31 27.87 -60.41
CA LEU A 241 -23.09 28.70 -61.35
C LEU A 241 -22.16 29.66 -62.06
N ILE A 242 -22.09 29.60 -63.36
CA ILE A 242 -21.35 30.54 -64.21
C ILE A 242 -22.30 31.53 -64.81
N THR A 243 -22.15 32.78 -64.50
CA THR A 243 -22.90 33.89 -65.07
C THR A 243 -22.01 34.71 -65.98
N ASN A 244 -22.40 34.80 -67.26
CA ASN A 244 -21.75 35.69 -68.23
C ASN A 244 -22.57 36.99 -68.30
N LEU A 245 -22.06 38.03 -67.66
CA LEU A 245 -22.52 39.37 -67.92
C LEU A 245 -21.53 39.99 -68.95
N GLU A 246 -22.01 40.82 -69.86
CA GLU A 246 -21.35 41.25 -71.12
C GLU A 246 -19.87 41.66 -71.04
N LYS A 247 -19.33 41.90 -69.85
CA LYS A 247 -17.92 42.21 -69.63
C LYS A 247 -17.22 41.48 -68.50
N GLU A 248 -17.95 40.64 -67.70
CA GLU A 248 -17.38 39.95 -66.60
C GLU A 248 -17.91 38.52 -66.48
N LYS A 249 -17.02 37.56 -66.32
CA LYS A 249 -17.37 36.15 -66.03
C LYS A 249 -17.30 35.92 -64.53
N ASN A 250 -18.48 35.74 -63.91
CA ASN A 250 -18.58 35.45 -62.49
C ASN A 250 -18.87 33.98 -62.26
N ILE A 251 -18.15 33.38 -61.33
CA ILE A 251 -18.36 32.00 -60.86
C ILE A 251 -18.87 32.08 -59.44
N ARG A 252 -20.12 31.59 -59.23
CA ARG A 252 -20.70 31.41 -57.90
C ARG A 252 -20.60 29.96 -57.47
N LEU A 253 -20.01 29.73 -56.30
CA LEU A 253 -19.96 28.42 -55.65
C LEU A 253 -20.94 28.43 -54.49
N THR A 254 -21.78 27.37 -54.39
CA THR A 254 -22.62 27.13 -53.23
C THR A 254 -22.47 25.69 -52.82
N TRP A 255 -22.48 25.43 -51.52
CA TRP A 255 -22.34 24.06 -50.95
C TRP A 255 -23.15 23.91 -49.67
N ASP A 256 -23.49 22.68 -49.36
CA ASP A 256 -24.16 22.33 -48.10
C ASP A 256 -23.14 21.78 -47.11
N ILE A 257 -23.41 22.00 -45.83
CA ILE A 257 -22.61 21.48 -44.71
C ILE A 257 -23.34 20.27 -44.16
N THR A 258 -22.70 19.11 -44.18
CA THR A 258 -23.27 17.86 -43.66
C THR A 258 -22.81 17.52 -42.24
N SER A 259 -21.96 18.36 -41.63
CA SER A 259 -21.40 18.13 -40.32
C SER A 259 -21.93 19.09 -39.26
N LYS A 260 -22.11 18.60 -38.03
CA LYS A 260 -22.42 19.42 -36.85
C LYS A 260 -21.17 20.07 -36.23
N THR A 261 -19.95 19.81 -36.73
CA THR A 261 -18.69 20.35 -36.23
C THR A 261 -18.56 21.83 -36.57
N SER A 262 -17.98 22.59 -35.64
CA SER A 262 -17.65 23.99 -35.85
C SER A 262 -16.59 24.13 -36.93
N ILE A 263 -16.96 24.69 -38.07
CA ILE A 263 -16.05 25.01 -39.16
C ILE A 263 -15.60 26.47 -39.02
N SER A 264 -14.31 26.72 -38.99
CA SER A 264 -13.78 28.09 -38.87
C SER A 264 -13.69 28.78 -40.23
N ARG A 265 -13.34 28.07 -41.29
CA ARG A 265 -13.20 28.56 -42.64
C ARG A 265 -13.30 27.45 -43.67
N TYR A 266 -13.62 27.83 -44.90
CA TYR A 266 -13.53 27.02 -46.09
C TYR A 266 -12.36 27.50 -46.93
N VAL A 267 -11.59 26.60 -47.53
CA VAL A 267 -10.54 26.92 -48.50
C VAL A 267 -10.96 26.40 -49.83
N ILE A 268 -11.02 27.26 -50.84
CA ILE A 268 -11.48 26.98 -52.19
C ILE A 268 -10.29 26.73 -53.09
N TYR A 269 -10.19 25.55 -53.63
CA TYR A 269 -9.15 25.15 -54.58
C TYR A 269 -9.72 25.09 -56.01
N ARG A 270 -8.89 25.55 -56.98
CA ARG A 270 -9.18 25.39 -58.40
C ARG A 270 -8.09 24.59 -59.07
N LYS A 271 -8.52 23.65 -59.93
CA LYS A 271 -7.62 22.93 -60.81
C LYS A 271 -7.97 23.23 -62.26
N ARG A 272 -6.96 23.43 -63.11
CA ARG A 272 -7.13 23.58 -64.58
C ARG A 272 -6.39 22.44 -65.22
N ASN A 273 -7.12 21.53 -65.93
CA ASN A 273 -6.55 20.37 -66.63
C ASN A 273 -5.58 19.58 -65.71
N ASP A 274 -4.31 19.40 -66.15
CA ASP A 274 -3.27 18.66 -65.43
C ASP A 274 -2.42 19.54 -64.51
N GLU A 275 -2.76 20.82 -64.33
CA GLU A 275 -2.09 21.72 -63.38
C GLU A 275 -2.36 21.30 -61.91
N PRO A 276 -1.46 21.59 -60.95
CA PRO A 276 -1.72 21.35 -59.53
C PRO A 276 -2.91 22.18 -59.04
N MET A 277 -3.61 21.67 -57.99
CA MET A 277 -4.64 22.43 -57.31
C MET A 277 -4.07 23.68 -56.68
N LEU A 278 -4.64 24.84 -56.96
CA LEU A 278 -4.26 26.13 -56.40
C LEU A 278 -5.33 26.61 -55.42
N ASP A 279 -4.91 27.05 -54.24
CA ASP A 279 -5.73 27.81 -53.30
C ASP A 279 -6.08 29.19 -53.91
N ILE A 280 -7.39 29.41 -54.12
CA ILE A 280 -7.84 30.65 -54.79
C ILE A 280 -8.65 31.54 -53.84
N ALA A 281 -9.18 31.03 -52.75
CA ALA A 281 -9.92 31.83 -51.77
C ALA A 281 -10.11 31.10 -50.45
N SER A 282 -10.24 31.85 -49.39
CA SER A 282 -10.64 31.37 -48.07
C SER A 282 -11.84 32.17 -47.57
N VAL A 283 -12.93 31.48 -47.19
CA VAL A 283 -14.19 32.05 -46.70
C VAL A 283 -14.43 31.61 -45.27
N ARG A 284 -14.77 32.55 -44.39
CA ARG A 284 -15.15 32.21 -43.00
C ARG A 284 -16.51 31.48 -42.98
N ALA A 285 -16.67 30.56 -42.04
CA ALA A 285 -17.86 29.70 -41.98
C ALA A 285 -19.17 30.46 -41.70
N ASN A 286 -19.14 31.66 -41.24
CA ASN A 286 -20.27 32.50 -40.83
C ASN A 286 -20.59 33.62 -41.82
N GLN A 287 -20.12 33.56 -43.04
CA GLN A 287 -20.47 34.51 -44.13
C GLN A 287 -21.36 33.89 -45.19
#